data_aa1b80c1bba989040d9df71f8f1a7785
#
_entry.id   aa1b80c1bba989040d9df71f8f1a7785
#
_cell.length_a   1.000
_cell.length_b   1.000
_cell.length_c   1.000
_cell.angle_alpha   90.00
_cell.angle_beta   90.00
_cell.angle_gamma   90.00
#
_symmetry.space_group_name_H-M   'P 1'
#
loop_
_entity.id
_entity.type
_entity.pdbx_description
1 polymer ?
#
loop_
_entity_poly.entity_id
_entity_poly.type
_entity_poly.pdbx_seq_one_letter_code
_entity_poly.pdbx_strand_id
1 'polypeptide(L)'
;ILVRYVDIFYQQIYFFVSKKLFNFNLMETIPYDKRSGKIWFNGELVDWSNAKVHLLNHGLHYASCVFEGERIYDGEIFKLQEHTQRLFHSAKRMGIKMPYSEKEINSASNEIIRVQKIKDGYVRPVVWRGSEMMAISAQKNKIHVGIAAWEWGSYFDPKLKLEGIKLQTSSWRRPPPNSVP
;
A
#
# COMPACT_ATOMS: atom_id res chain seq x y z
N ILE A 1 -10.07 -29.31 -5.73
CA ILE A 1 -8.63 -29.02 -5.41
C ILE A 1 -8.22 -27.63 -5.95
N LEU A 2 -9.13 -26.91 -6.57
CA LEU A 2 -8.85 -25.66 -7.28
C LEU A 2 -9.36 -24.41 -6.53
N VAL A 3 -9.69 -24.52 -5.28
CA VAL A 3 -10.48 -23.51 -4.54
C VAL A 3 -9.63 -22.50 -3.76
N ARG A 4 -8.32 -22.53 -3.83
CA ARG A 4 -7.48 -21.67 -2.97
C ARG A 4 -6.87 -20.44 -3.63
N TYR A 5 -7.54 -19.87 -4.61
CA TYR A 5 -6.85 -18.98 -5.54
C TYR A 5 -7.38 -17.58 -5.67
N VAL A 6 -8.23 -17.12 -4.78
CA VAL A 6 -8.83 -15.80 -4.87
C VAL A 6 -8.11 -14.74 -4.04
N ASP A 7 -7.46 -15.15 -2.98
CA ASP A 7 -6.70 -14.22 -2.12
C ASP A 7 -5.34 -13.83 -2.68
N ILE A 8 -5.07 -14.24 -3.88
CA ILE A 8 -3.76 -14.17 -4.49
C ILE A 8 -3.80 -13.29 -5.72
N PHE A 9 -4.57 -12.25 -5.71
CA PHE A 9 -4.65 -11.35 -6.86
C PHE A 9 -3.33 -10.63 -7.17
N TYR A 10 -2.36 -10.69 -6.27
CA TYR A 10 -1.01 -10.17 -6.50
C TYR A 10 0.07 -11.24 -6.59
N GLN A 11 -0.15 -12.44 -6.10
CA GLN A 11 0.88 -13.49 -6.15
C GLN A 11 0.70 -14.47 -7.30
N GLN A 12 -0.46 -14.58 -7.90
CA GLN A 12 -0.72 -15.61 -8.90
C GLN A 12 -0.37 -15.26 -10.35
N ILE A 13 -0.03 -14.05 -10.65
CA ILE A 13 0.71 -13.80 -11.88
C ILE A 13 2.05 -14.58 -11.87
N TYR A 14 2.52 -14.96 -10.70
CA TYR A 14 3.79 -15.68 -10.52
C TYR A 14 3.72 -17.20 -10.58
N PHE A 15 2.58 -17.84 -10.39
CA PHE A 15 2.56 -19.27 -10.14
C PHE A 15 2.28 -20.16 -11.35
N PHE A 16 1.85 -19.62 -12.47
CA PHE A 16 1.54 -20.42 -13.68
C PHE A 16 2.50 -20.23 -14.84
N VAL A 17 3.59 -19.53 -14.62
CA VAL A 17 4.69 -19.57 -15.57
C VAL A 17 5.57 -20.75 -15.18
N SER A 18 5.44 -21.83 -15.96
CA SER A 18 6.23 -23.04 -15.82
C SER A 18 7.68 -22.73 -15.47
N LYS A 19 8.22 -23.41 -14.46
CA LYS A 19 9.62 -23.37 -14.01
C LYS A 19 10.68 -23.50 -15.13
N LYS A 20 10.28 -23.77 -16.35
CA LYS A 20 11.14 -24.01 -17.50
C LYS A 20 11.43 -22.78 -18.38
N LEU A 21 10.78 -21.63 -18.13
CA LEU A 21 10.91 -20.47 -19.04
C LEU A 21 11.43 -19.18 -18.38
N PHE A 22 11.73 -19.20 -17.10
CA PHE A 22 12.23 -18.02 -16.42
C PHE A 22 13.48 -18.33 -15.59
N ASN A 23 14.64 -18.21 -16.22
CA ASN A 23 15.78 -17.63 -15.51
C ASN A 23 15.46 -16.14 -15.27
N PHE A 24 14.49 -15.88 -14.42
CA PHE A 24 14.42 -14.61 -13.75
C PHE A 24 15.61 -14.63 -12.79
N ASN A 25 16.64 -13.86 -13.10
CA ASN A 25 17.42 -13.26 -12.05
C ASN A 25 16.44 -12.42 -11.25
N LEU A 26 15.77 -13.06 -10.27
CA LEU A 26 15.16 -12.35 -9.16
C LEU A 26 16.31 -11.57 -8.57
N MET A 27 16.45 -10.30 -8.93
CA MET A 27 17.15 -9.36 -8.08
C MET A 27 16.61 -9.68 -6.70
N GLU A 28 17.46 -10.12 -5.76
CA GLU A 28 17.07 -10.35 -4.39
C GLU A 28 16.43 -9.06 -3.91
N THR A 29 15.11 -9.04 -3.91
CA THR A 29 14.37 -7.86 -3.48
C THR A 29 14.53 -7.81 -1.98
N ILE A 30 15.23 -6.78 -1.49
CA ILE A 30 15.35 -6.54 -0.05
C ILE A 30 13.94 -6.59 0.55
N PRO A 31 13.68 -7.51 1.52
CA PRO A 31 12.39 -7.56 2.19
C PRO A 31 11.98 -6.20 2.74
N TYR A 32 10.70 -5.88 2.67
CA TYR A 32 10.23 -4.54 3.04
C TYR A 32 10.57 -4.17 4.48
N ASP A 33 10.57 -5.11 5.41
CA ASP A 33 10.95 -4.92 6.80
C ASP A 33 12.46 -4.76 7.03
N LYS A 34 13.29 -5.06 6.01
CA LYS A 34 14.76 -4.95 6.05
C LYS A 34 15.29 -3.73 5.30
N ARG A 35 14.42 -2.93 4.72
CA ARG A 35 14.82 -1.69 4.05
C ARG A 35 15.32 -0.66 5.06
N SER A 36 16.09 0.29 4.58
CA SER A 36 16.58 1.44 5.34
C SER A 36 15.87 2.73 4.90
N GLY A 37 16.08 3.78 5.66
CA GLY A 37 15.52 5.10 5.40
C GLY A 37 14.51 5.52 6.45
N LYS A 38 13.57 6.38 6.07
CA LYS A 38 12.54 6.93 6.97
C LYS A 38 11.15 6.54 6.51
N ILE A 39 10.23 6.51 7.46
CA ILE A 39 8.78 6.47 7.28
C ILE A 39 8.19 7.64 8.05
N TRP A 40 7.28 8.39 7.45
CA TRP A 40 6.49 9.35 8.21
C TRP A 40 5.40 8.58 8.97
N PHE A 41 5.39 8.72 10.30
CA PHE A 41 4.56 7.91 11.18
C PHE A 41 3.98 8.79 12.30
N ASN A 42 2.68 9.02 12.28
CA ASN A 42 1.96 9.83 13.28
C ASN A 42 2.53 11.24 13.52
N GLY A 43 2.98 11.91 12.48
CA GLY A 43 3.49 13.27 12.57
C GLY A 43 5.01 13.40 12.57
N GLU A 44 5.75 12.29 12.61
CA GLU A 44 7.19 12.30 12.73
C GLU A 44 7.87 11.39 11.68
N LEU A 45 9.12 11.72 11.33
CA LEU A 45 9.97 10.87 10.54
C LEU A 45 10.70 9.87 11.45
N VAL A 46 10.27 8.62 11.45
CA VAL A 46 10.91 7.54 12.18
C VAL A 46 11.84 6.72 11.28
N ASP A 47 12.81 6.03 11.86
CA ASP A 47 13.59 5.06 11.12
C ASP A 47 12.71 3.93 10.59
N TRP A 48 13.02 3.42 9.40
CA TRP A 48 12.23 2.39 8.73
C TRP A 48 11.93 1.18 9.63
N SER A 49 12.93 0.71 10.36
CA SER A 49 12.82 -0.42 11.29
C SER A 49 11.94 -0.16 12.51
N ASN A 50 11.64 1.11 12.82
CA ASN A 50 10.88 1.53 13.98
C ASN A 50 9.39 1.76 13.67
N ALA A 51 9.00 1.80 12.41
CA ALA A 51 7.60 1.92 11.99
C ALA A 51 6.87 0.57 12.20
N LYS A 52 6.58 0.22 13.45
CA LYS A 52 5.98 -1.05 13.87
C LYS A 52 4.59 -0.85 14.45
N VAL A 53 3.75 -1.85 14.29
CA VAL A 53 2.41 -1.90 14.90
C VAL A 53 2.32 -3.11 15.82
N HIS A 54 1.49 -3.02 16.84
CA HIS A 54 1.23 -4.14 17.75
C HIS A 54 0.44 -5.24 17.03
N LEU A 55 0.69 -6.51 17.36
CA LEU A 55 -0.02 -7.65 16.76
C LEU A 55 -1.54 -7.53 16.91
N LEU A 56 -2.02 -7.07 18.07
CA LEU A 56 -3.45 -6.84 18.32
C LEU A 56 -3.92 -5.47 17.79
N ASN A 57 -3.45 -5.07 16.64
CA ASN A 57 -3.90 -3.86 15.96
C ASN A 57 -5.27 -4.12 15.31
N HIS A 58 -6.25 -3.29 15.59
CA HIS A 58 -7.63 -3.47 15.10
C HIS A 58 -7.70 -3.46 13.58
N GLY A 59 -6.88 -2.62 12.92
CA GLY A 59 -6.77 -2.59 11.47
C GLY A 59 -6.38 -3.94 10.87
N LEU A 60 -5.49 -4.68 11.54
CA LEU A 60 -5.01 -5.99 11.09
C LEU A 60 -6.08 -7.09 11.22
N HIS A 61 -6.92 -7.05 12.26
CA HIS A 61 -7.91 -8.10 12.54
C HIS A 61 -9.27 -7.86 11.90
N TYR A 62 -9.68 -6.60 11.80
CA TYR A 62 -11.02 -6.21 11.32
C TYR A 62 -10.98 -5.42 10.01
N ALA A 63 -9.83 -5.34 9.35
CA ALA A 63 -9.65 -4.56 8.13
C ALA A 63 -10.06 -3.08 8.26
N SER A 64 -10.03 -2.53 9.50
CA SER A 64 -10.40 -1.14 9.77
C SER A 64 -9.25 -0.19 9.42
N CYS A 65 -8.88 -0.21 8.16
CA CYS A 65 -7.84 0.62 7.56
C CYS A 65 -8.18 1.01 6.13
N VAL A 66 -7.60 2.10 5.68
CA VAL A 66 -7.65 2.57 4.29
C VAL A 66 -6.26 2.98 3.86
N PHE A 67 -5.98 2.91 2.57
CA PHE A 67 -4.70 3.31 2.03
C PHE A 67 -4.83 3.85 0.60
N GLU A 68 -3.79 4.52 0.16
CA GLU A 68 -3.59 4.91 -1.23
C GLU A 68 -2.31 4.31 -1.79
N GLY A 69 -2.20 4.36 -3.08
CA GLY A 69 -1.03 3.94 -3.82
C GLY A 69 -0.71 4.92 -4.94
N GLU A 70 0.41 5.60 -4.83
CA GLU A 70 0.77 6.73 -5.65
C GLU A 70 2.10 6.48 -6.36
N ARG A 71 2.16 6.79 -7.64
CA ARG A 71 3.42 6.69 -8.39
C ARG A 71 4.23 7.97 -8.26
N ILE A 72 5.54 7.80 -8.17
CA ILE A 72 6.52 8.88 -8.27
C ILE A 72 7.15 8.78 -9.65
N TYR A 73 7.23 9.90 -10.35
CA TYR A 73 7.93 10.06 -11.61
C TYR A 73 8.80 11.30 -11.53
N ASP A 74 10.08 11.17 -11.78
CA ASP A 74 11.09 12.23 -11.73
C ASP A 74 11.04 13.08 -10.44
N GLY A 75 10.79 12.42 -9.29
CA GLY A 75 10.72 13.05 -7.98
C GLY A 75 9.40 13.74 -7.66
N GLU A 76 8.38 13.62 -8.52
CA GLU A 76 7.05 14.19 -8.32
C GLU A 76 5.99 13.10 -8.14
N ILE A 77 5.11 13.26 -7.16
CA ILE A 77 3.99 12.35 -6.93
C ILE A 77 2.87 12.65 -7.92
N PHE A 78 2.58 11.69 -8.77
CA PHE A 78 1.50 11.84 -9.74
C PHE A 78 0.14 11.91 -9.05
N LYS A 79 -0.61 12.99 -9.29
CA LYS A 79 -1.97 13.18 -8.78
C LYS A 79 -2.09 13.14 -7.25
N LEU A 80 -1.08 13.65 -6.54
CA LEU A 80 -1.03 13.65 -5.07
C LEU A 80 -2.32 14.18 -4.42
N GLN A 81 -2.82 15.34 -4.87
CA GLN A 81 -4.02 15.95 -4.30
C GLN A 81 -5.25 15.05 -4.46
N GLU A 82 -5.45 14.48 -5.64
CA GLU A 82 -6.58 13.60 -5.91
C GLU A 82 -6.51 12.29 -5.12
N HIS A 83 -5.31 11.73 -4.94
CA HIS A 83 -5.08 10.56 -4.09
C HIS A 83 -5.38 10.88 -2.62
N THR A 84 -4.89 12.00 -2.11
CA THR A 84 -5.18 12.44 -0.74
C THR A 84 -6.69 12.65 -0.52
N GLN A 85 -7.38 13.30 -1.44
CA GLN A 85 -8.85 13.47 -1.36
C GLN A 85 -9.55 12.10 -1.32
N ARG A 86 -9.11 11.13 -2.12
CA ARG A 86 -9.68 9.79 -2.12
C ARG A 86 -9.38 9.05 -0.81
N LEU A 87 -8.18 9.19 -0.24
CA LEU A 87 -7.84 8.66 1.08
C LEU A 87 -8.80 9.18 2.15
N PHE A 88 -9.06 10.49 2.17
CA PHE A 88 -10.00 11.12 3.10
C PHE A 88 -11.44 10.65 2.88
N HIS A 89 -11.87 10.52 1.63
CA HIS A 89 -13.16 9.96 1.30
C HIS A 89 -13.29 8.51 1.81
N SER A 90 -12.30 7.68 1.57
CA SER A 90 -12.26 6.29 2.04
C SER A 90 -12.29 6.21 3.56
N ALA A 91 -11.48 7.03 4.25
CA ALA A 91 -11.49 7.13 5.71
C ALA A 91 -12.87 7.50 6.26
N LYS A 92 -13.52 8.50 5.66
CA LYS A 92 -14.88 8.92 6.04
C LYS A 92 -15.90 7.77 5.86
N ARG A 93 -15.82 7.01 4.77
CA ARG A 93 -16.69 5.83 4.52
C ARG A 93 -16.50 4.75 5.58
N MET A 94 -15.28 4.57 6.09
CA MET A 94 -14.96 3.64 7.17
C MET A 94 -15.21 4.21 8.58
N GLY A 95 -15.82 5.40 8.68
CA GLY A 95 -16.06 6.07 9.96
C GLY A 95 -14.78 6.45 10.69
N ILE A 96 -13.69 6.68 9.95
CA ILE A 96 -12.40 7.11 10.48
C ILE A 96 -12.32 8.64 10.37
N LYS A 97 -12.13 9.30 11.50
CA LYS A 97 -11.84 10.74 11.54
C LYS A 97 -10.35 10.95 11.38
N MET A 98 -9.94 11.54 10.27
CA MET A 98 -8.53 11.82 9.98
C MET A 98 -7.94 12.75 11.05
N PRO A 99 -6.76 12.41 11.63
CA PRO A 99 -6.09 13.25 12.63
C PRO A 99 -5.27 14.39 12.02
N TYR A 100 -5.09 14.39 10.71
CA TYR A 100 -4.34 15.39 9.94
C TYR A 100 -5.20 15.97 8.83
N SER A 101 -4.90 17.18 8.38
CA SER A 101 -5.50 17.79 7.19
C SER A 101 -4.91 17.23 5.89
N GLU A 102 -5.60 17.41 4.78
CA GLU A 102 -5.09 17.08 3.44
C GLU A 102 -3.75 17.76 3.15
N LYS A 103 -3.60 19.00 3.56
CA LYS A 103 -2.36 19.77 3.39
C LYS A 103 -1.19 19.14 4.15
N GLU A 104 -1.41 18.67 5.37
CA GLU A 104 -0.37 17.98 6.16
C GLU A 104 0.02 16.66 5.52
N ILE A 105 -0.94 15.86 5.06
CA ILE A 105 -0.66 14.61 4.36
C ILE A 105 0.12 14.85 3.06
N ASN A 106 -0.26 15.83 2.26
CA ASN A 106 0.48 16.20 1.05
C ASN A 106 1.90 16.66 1.36
N SER A 107 2.08 17.47 2.40
CA SER A 107 3.40 17.94 2.84
C SER A 107 4.27 16.75 3.30
N ALA A 108 3.71 15.84 4.10
CA ALA A 108 4.40 14.65 4.59
C ALA A 108 4.78 13.70 3.45
N SER A 109 3.91 13.53 2.46
CA SER A 109 4.19 12.70 1.27
C SER A 109 5.34 13.28 0.43
N ASN A 110 5.37 14.58 0.23
CA ASN A 110 6.48 15.26 -0.45
C ASN A 110 7.77 15.22 0.40
N GLU A 111 7.66 15.38 1.71
CA GLU A 111 8.81 15.31 2.60
C GLU A 111 9.49 13.94 2.55
N ILE A 112 8.73 12.84 2.62
CA ILE A 112 9.30 11.50 2.65
C ILE A 112 10.04 11.15 1.35
N ILE A 113 9.52 11.52 0.18
CA ILE A 113 10.21 11.28 -1.09
C ILE A 113 11.50 12.11 -1.21
N ARG A 114 11.49 13.36 -0.71
CA ARG A 114 12.66 14.24 -0.69
C ARG A 114 13.74 13.71 0.23
N VAL A 115 13.39 13.30 1.46
CA VAL A 115 14.32 12.75 2.45
C VAL A 115 14.98 11.46 1.95
N GLN A 116 14.23 10.61 1.26
CA GLN A 116 14.72 9.37 0.70
C GLN A 116 15.30 9.51 -0.72
N LYS A 117 15.25 10.72 -1.32
CA LYS A 117 15.78 11.03 -2.65
C LYS A 117 15.23 10.14 -3.77
N ILE A 118 13.96 9.76 -3.65
CA ILE A 118 13.31 8.88 -4.62
C ILE A 118 12.94 9.68 -5.87
N LYS A 119 13.38 9.23 -7.04
CA LYS A 119 13.00 9.78 -8.33
C LYS A 119 11.88 9.01 -9.00
N ASP A 120 11.99 7.68 -9.03
CA ASP A 120 10.98 6.79 -9.56
C ASP A 120 10.59 5.77 -8.50
N GLY A 121 9.31 5.73 -8.15
CA GLY A 121 8.94 4.90 -7.01
C GLY A 121 7.44 4.90 -6.73
N TYR A 122 7.16 4.64 -5.48
CA TYR A 122 5.82 4.45 -4.98
C TYR A 122 5.66 5.04 -3.58
N VAL A 123 4.55 5.72 -3.34
CA VAL A 123 4.15 6.19 -2.02
C VAL A 123 2.93 5.41 -1.54
N ARG A 124 2.94 5.03 -0.28
CA ARG A 124 1.88 4.30 0.39
C ARG A 124 1.44 5.04 1.65
N PRO A 125 0.50 5.96 1.56
CA PRO A 125 -0.20 6.45 2.74
C PRO A 125 -1.16 5.36 3.24
N VAL A 126 -1.20 5.16 4.55
CA VAL A 126 -2.11 4.23 5.20
C VAL A 126 -2.66 4.83 6.48
N VAL A 127 -3.95 4.62 6.72
CA VAL A 127 -4.67 5.11 7.91
C VAL A 127 -5.38 3.91 8.55
N TRP A 128 -5.22 3.72 9.85
CA TRP A 128 -5.79 2.56 10.54
C TRP A 128 -6.19 2.84 11.98
N ARG A 129 -7.06 1.99 12.52
CA ARG A 129 -7.39 1.96 13.94
C ARG A 129 -6.36 1.17 14.72
N GLY A 130 -5.87 1.72 15.82
CA GLY A 130 -4.82 1.16 16.67
C GLY A 130 -5.23 -0.06 17.48
N SER A 131 -4.54 -0.29 18.59
CA SER A 131 -4.62 -1.50 19.42
C SER A 131 -5.21 -1.25 20.81
N GLU A 132 -5.87 -0.13 21.03
CA GLU A 132 -6.46 0.22 22.34
C GLU A 132 -7.64 -0.66 22.72
N MET A 133 -8.37 -1.16 21.70
CA MET A 133 -9.49 -2.10 21.88
C MET A 133 -9.52 -3.13 20.76
N MET A 134 -9.91 -4.37 21.12
CA MET A 134 -10.11 -5.48 20.19
C MET A 134 -11.58 -5.95 20.11
N ALA A 135 -12.51 -5.11 20.54
CA ALA A 135 -13.93 -5.36 20.38
C ALA A 135 -14.39 -4.98 18.96
N ILE A 136 -15.57 -5.48 18.54
CA ILE A 136 -16.22 -5.07 17.27
C ILE A 136 -16.39 -3.55 17.22
N SER A 137 -16.76 -2.93 18.34
CA SER A 137 -16.76 -1.47 18.48
C SER A 137 -15.34 -0.94 18.57
N ALA A 138 -14.93 -0.16 17.58
CA ALA A 138 -13.60 0.42 17.49
C ALA A 138 -13.58 1.94 17.78
N GLN A 139 -14.60 2.47 18.42
CA GLN A 139 -14.79 3.91 18.61
C GLN A 139 -13.72 4.56 19.50
N LYS A 140 -13.14 3.80 20.43
CA LYS A 140 -12.10 4.27 21.35
C LYS A 140 -10.68 4.04 20.83
N ASN A 141 -10.50 3.41 19.67
CA ASN A 141 -9.19 3.21 19.09
C ASN A 141 -8.64 4.54 18.55
N LYS A 142 -7.37 4.77 18.81
CA LYS A 142 -6.63 5.87 18.16
C LYS A 142 -6.56 5.61 16.65
N ILE A 143 -6.56 6.69 15.91
CA ILE A 143 -6.30 6.65 14.47
C ILE A 143 -4.83 6.93 14.25
N HIS A 144 -4.19 6.05 13.53
CA HIS A 144 -2.79 6.16 13.14
C HIS A 144 -2.69 6.44 11.65
N VAL A 145 -1.62 7.14 11.27
CA VAL A 145 -1.28 7.42 9.88
C VAL A 145 0.19 7.12 9.66
N GLY A 146 0.48 6.38 8.61
CA GLY A 146 1.85 6.11 8.15
C GLY A 146 1.96 6.42 6.66
N ILE A 147 3.10 6.98 6.25
CA ILE A 147 3.42 7.22 4.84
C ILE A 147 4.79 6.65 4.59
N ALA A 148 4.85 5.57 3.82
CA ALA A 148 6.09 4.96 3.36
C ALA A 148 6.31 5.26 1.88
N ALA A 149 7.57 5.45 1.49
CA ALA A 149 7.93 5.60 0.09
C ALA A 149 9.18 4.76 -0.22
N TRP A 150 9.25 4.20 -1.42
CA TRP A 150 10.38 3.39 -1.85
C TRP A 150 10.52 3.40 -3.36
N GLU A 151 11.75 3.15 -3.82
CA GLU A 151 11.99 2.95 -5.23
C GLU A 151 11.24 1.72 -5.74
N TRP A 152 10.49 1.88 -6.81
CA TRP A 152 9.74 0.80 -7.42
C TRP A 152 9.83 0.89 -8.95
N GLY A 153 10.59 -0.01 -9.49
CA GLY A 153 10.72 -0.15 -10.94
C GLY A 153 9.45 -0.66 -11.63
N SER A 154 9.61 -1.05 -12.87
CA SER A 154 8.53 -1.66 -13.65
C SER A 154 8.25 -3.10 -13.18
N TYR A 155 6.97 -3.51 -13.15
CA TYR A 155 6.56 -4.89 -12.92
C TYR A 155 7.03 -5.85 -14.02
N PHE A 156 7.23 -5.33 -15.22
CA PHE A 156 7.59 -6.11 -16.40
C PHE A 156 8.93 -5.66 -16.94
N ASP A 157 9.69 -6.62 -17.44
CA ASP A 157 10.87 -6.37 -18.25
C ASP A 157 10.51 -5.43 -19.42
N PRO A 158 11.38 -4.47 -19.81
CA PRO A 158 11.12 -3.57 -20.92
C PRO A 158 10.75 -4.31 -22.22
N LYS A 159 11.35 -5.47 -22.47
CA LYS A 159 11.04 -6.30 -23.64
C LYS A 159 9.60 -6.84 -23.58
N LEU A 160 9.16 -7.35 -22.41
CA LEU A 160 7.78 -7.80 -22.21
C LEU A 160 6.75 -6.69 -22.33
N LYS A 161 7.12 -5.45 -22.02
CA LYS A 161 6.24 -4.30 -22.25
C LYS A 161 5.98 -4.07 -23.74
N LEU A 162 6.95 -4.33 -24.60
CA LEU A 162 6.81 -4.18 -26.04
C LEU A 162 6.10 -5.37 -26.68
N GLU A 163 6.37 -6.58 -26.23
CA GLU A 163 5.79 -7.82 -26.75
C GLU A 163 4.38 -8.10 -26.20
N GLY A 164 4.01 -7.45 -25.09
CA GLY A 164 2.76 -7.68 -24.38
C GLY A 164 2.84 -8.80 -23.35
N ILE A 165 1.74 -8.97 -22.61
CA ILE A 165 1.63 -9.98 -21.54
C ILE A 165 0.45 -10.90 -21.79
N LYS A 166 0.53 -12.13 -21.30
CA LYS A 166 -0.59 -13.08 -21.34
C LYS A 166 -1.54 -12.79 -20.18
N LEU A 167 -2.83 -12.63 -20.49
CA LEU A 167 -3.90 -12.43 -19.52
C LEU A 167 -4.84 -13.64 -19.55
N GLN A 168 -5.43 -13.94 -18.39
CA GLN A 168 -6.49 -14.93 -18.25
C GLN A 168 -7.67 -14.31 -17.52
N THR A 169 -8.87 -14.50 -18.04
CA THR A 169 -10.09 -14.08 -17.35
C THR A 169 -10.39 -15.02 -16.20
N SER A 170 -10.56 -14.47 -14.99
CA SER A 170 -10.96 -15.23 -13.81
C SER A 170 -12.44 -15.63 -13.90
N SER A 171 -12.79 -16.82 -13.43
CA SER A 171 -14.18 -17.23 -13.20
C SER A 171 -14.80 -16.56 -11.97
N TRP A 172 -13.98 -16.02 -11.06
CA TRP A 172 -14.43 -15.27 -9.89
C TRP A 172 -14.85 -13.84 -10.28
N ARG A 173 -15.91 -13.37 -9.68
CA ARG A 173 -16.43 -12.01 -9.89
C ARG A 173 -16.22 -11.17 -8.65
N ARG A 174 -15.96 -9.90 -8.84
CA ARG A 174 -16.00 -8.94 -7.72
C ARG A 174 -17.41 -8.84 -7.18
N PRO A 175 -17.58 -8.60 -5.85
CA PRO A 175 -18.88 -8.30 -5.30
C PRO A 175 -19.55 -7.11 -6.03
N PRO A 176 -20.87 -7.07 -6.14
CA PRO A 176 -21.57 -5.91 -6.67
C PRO A 176 -21.23 -4.64 -5.89
N PRO A 177 -21.28 -3.44 -6.52
CA PRO A 177 -20.89 -2.19 -5.86
C PRO A 177 -21.65 -1.85 -4.57
N ASN A 178 -22.81 -2.44 -4.37
CA ASN A 178 -23.67 -2.24 -3.18
C ASN A 178 -23.54 -3.31 -2.10
N SER A 179 -22.63 -4.25 -2.23
CA SER A 179 -22.44 -5.34 -1.26
C SER A 179 -21.32 -5.05 -0.24
N VAL A 180 -20.50 -4.05 -0.50
CA VAL A 180 -19.45 -3.54 0.39
C VAL A 180 -19.44 -2.01 0.32
N PRO A 181 -18.99 -1.33 1.40
CA PRO A 181 -18.94 0.13 1.42
C PRO A 181 -17.97 0.72 0.39
#